data_b6e54036b505f15bae7d8ba52a8820df
#
_entry.id   b6e54036b505f15bae7d8ba52a8820df
#
_cell.length_a   1.000
_cell.length_b   1.000
_cell.length_c   1.000
_cell.angle_alpha   90.00
_cell.angle_beta   90.00
_cell.angle_gamma   90.00
#
_symmetry.space_group_name_H-M   'P 1'
#
loop_
_entity.id
_entity.type
_entity.pdbx_description
1 polymer ?
#
loop_
_entity_poly.entity_id
_entity_poly.type
_entity_poly.pdbx_seq_one_letter_code
_entity_poly.pdbx_strand_id
1 'polypeptide(L)'
;SIMPDEMGVDSKGIGKLHDDARIHWASNVFGGFQDKTVLELGPLEACHTAMMESKGAKLIRGIEGNADAYLRCLVVKELLNLKAARFELGNFVDFLREGDEVFDIGVASGVFYHMKNPVELIELLSRRVKSLFVWTHYYDAELVEAKEHVRCKFSGSWTASHKGFEHCLHAYGYGAALSWKGFCGGGSESCNWMEKPEMLRAFEYFGFEIVEEKLEADHVHGPAVWLALTNKKLA
;
A
#
# COMPACT_ATOMS: atom_id res chain seq x y z
N SER A 1 -8.30 13.39 5.12
CA SER A 1 -9.12 13.43 3.88
C SER A 1 -10.31 14.35 4.02
N ILE A 2 -10.88 14.76 2.89
CA ILE A 2 -12.18 15.42 2.84
C ILE A 2 -13.24 14.34 3.08
N MET A 3 -14.13 14.54 4.05
CA MET A 3 -15.27 13.65 4.26
C MET A 3 -16.33 13.88 3.17
N PRO A 4 -17.14 12.86 2.83
CA PRO A 4 -18.26 13.03 1.91
C PRO A 4 -19.22 14.15 2.35
N ASP A 5 -19.72 14.95 1.41
CA ASP A 5 -20.52 16.15 1.68
C ASP A 5 -21.80 15.84 2.47
N GLU A 6 -22.42 14.68 2.21
CA GLU A 6 -23.60 14.19 2.91
C GLU A 6 -23.40 13.98 4.42
N MET A 7 -22.16 13.89 4.88
CA MET A 7 -21.85 13.75 6.31
C MET A 7 -21.96 15.05 7.08
N GLY A 8 -21.92 16.20 6.41
CA GLY A 8 -21.94 17.52 7.06
C GLY A 8 -20.75 17.78 8.00
N VAL A 9 -19.66 17.03 7.85
CA VAL A 9 -18.46 17.11 8.70
C VAL A 9 -17.35 17.85 7.97
N ASP A 10 -16.94 19.00 8.48
CA ASP A 10 -15.74 19.70 8.02
C ASP A 10 -14.49 19.10 8.64
N SER A 11 -13.90 18.12 7.94
CA SER A 11 -12.70 17.38 8.40
C SER A 11 -11.41 18.17 8.30
N LYS A 12 -11.42 19.40 7.70
CA LYS A 12 -10.21 20.19 7.36
C LYS A 12 -9.19 19.43 6.51
N GLY A 13 -9.58 18.31 5.92
CA GLY A 13 -8.75 17.50 5.03
C GLY A 13 -8.60 18.14 3.66
N ILE A 14 -7.54 17.80 2.95
CA ILE A 14 -7.25 18.30 1.58
C ILE A 14 -7.31 17.20 0.51
N GLY A 15 -7.26 15.93 0.90
CA GLY A 15 -7.28 14.78 -0.01
C GLY A 15 -8.69 14.24 -0.26
N LYS A 16 -9.00 13.89 -1.51
CA LYS A 16 -10.27 13.26 -1.92
C LYS A 16 -10.15 11.73 -1.92
N LEU A 17 -9.68 11.13 -0.83
CA LEU A 17 -9.43 9.69 -0.77
C LEU A 17 -10.70 8.83 -0.68
N HIS A 18 -11.87 9.43 -0.46
CA HIS A 18 -13.17 8.74 -0.54
C HIS A 18 -13.68 8.57 -1.98
N ASP A 19 -12.99 9.13 -2.97
CA ASP A 19 -13.23 8.94 -4.40
C ASP A 19 -11.90 8.79 -5.14
N ASP A 20 -11.12 7.79 -4.73
CA ASP A 20 -9.76 7.57 -5.22
C ASP A 20 -9.76 6.70 -6.48
N ALA A 21 -9.17 7.23 -7.56
CA ALA A 21 -9.04 6.53 -8.83
C ALA A 21 -8.33 5.17 -8.71
N ARG A 22 -7.45 5.00 -7.73
CA ARG A 22 -6.71 3.74 -7.48
C ARG A 22 -7.65 2.61 -7.11
N ILE A 23 -8.63 2.86 -6.23
CA ILE A 23 -9.62 1.85 -5.84
C ILE A 23 -10.63 1.58 -6.94
N HIS A 24 -11.01 2.60 -7.72
CA HIS A 24 -11.85 2.39 -8.91
C HIS A 24 -11.13 1.51 -9.94
N TRP A 25 -9.87 1.78 -10.22
CA TRP A 25 -9.06 0.98 -11.15
C TRP A 25 -8.92 -0.46 -10.66
N ALA A 26 -8.53 -0.68 -9.39
CA ALA A 26 -8.44 -2.02 -8.82
C ALA A 26 -9.77 -2.78 -8.88
N SER A 27 -10.88 -2.10 -8.59
CA SER A 27 -12.23 -2.66 -8.72
C SER A 27 -12.54 -3.14 -10.15
N ASN A 28 -12.16 -2.34 -11.15
CA ASN A 28 -12.40 -2.70 -12.54
C ASN A 28 -11.57 -3.92 -12.97
N VAL A 29 -10.29 -3.94 -12.62
CA VAL A 29 -9.37 -5.05 -12.99
C VAL A 29 -9.77 -6.36 -12.32
N PHE A 30 -10.16 -6.33 -11.05
CA PHE A 30 -10.52 -7.55 -10.29
C PHE A 30 -11.99 -7.96 -10.40
N GLY A 31 -12.79 -7.27 -11.22
CA GLY A 31 -14.21 -7.57 -11.38
C GLY A 31 -15.05 -7.19 -10.16
N GLY A 32 -14.61 -6.21 -9.37
CA GLY A 32 -15.32 -5.67 -8.21
C GLY A 32 -14.87 -6.26 -6.86
N PHE A 33 -15.45 -5.70 -5.80
CA PHE A 33 -15.23 -6.13 -4.40
C PHE A 33 -16.44 -6.91 -3.83
N GLN A 34 -17.50 -7.08 -4.62
CA GLN A 34 -18.72 -7.72 -4.16
C GLN A 34 -18.43 -9.12 -3.57
N ASP A 35 -18.88 -9.34 -2.32
CA ASP A 35 -18.73 -10.59 -1.55
C ASP A 35 -17.27 -11.05 -1.31
N LYS A 36 -16.28 -10.19 -1.56
CA LYS A 36 -14.85 -10.47 -1.37
C LYS A 36 -14.39 -10.18 0.05
N THR A 37 -13.43 -11.01 0.52
CA THR A 37 -12.63 -10.71 1.70
C THR A 37 -11.39 -9.91 1.28
N VAL A 38 -11.10 -8.81 1.99
CA VAL A 38 -10.01 -7.89 1.65
C VAL A 38 -9.06 -7.74 2.83
N LEU A 39 -7.75 -7.81 2.55
CA LEU A 39 -6.69 -7.40 3.46
C LEU A 39 -6.14 -6.04 3.01
N GLU A 40 -6.31 -5.00 3.80
CA GLU A 40 -5.79 -3.66 3.55
C GLU A 40 -4.60 -3.37 4.46
N LEU A 41 -3.45 -3.07 3.88
CA LEU A 41 -2.24 -2.69 4.60
C LEU A 41 -2.15 -1.17 4.69
N GLY A 42 -2.09 -0.63 5.91
CA GLY A 42 -1.99 0.81 6.15
C GLY A 42 -3.21 1.61 5.68
N PRO A 43 -4.41 1.37 6.21
CA PRO A 43 -5.65 2.07 5.81
C PRO A 43 -5.65 3.58 6.07
N LEU A 44 -4.69 4.11 6.80
CA LEU A 44 -4.45 5.51 7.12
C LEU A 44 -5.65 6.22 7.78
N GLU A 45 -6.69 6.52 7.03
CA GLU A 45 -7.93 7.19 7.46
C GLU A 45 -9.18 6.43 7.00
N ALA A 46 -9.04 5.15 6.63
CA ALA A 46 -10.12 4.27 6.18
C ALA A 46 -10.92 4.73 4.95
N CYS A 47 -10.37 5.63 4.13
CA CYS A 47 -11.09 6.14 2.96
C CYS A 47 -11.21 5.08 1.87
N HIS A 48 -10.12 4.36 1.58
CA HIS A 48 -10.14 3.21 0.66
C HIS A 48 -11.01 2.08 1.21
N THR A 49 -10.95 1.84 2.53
CA THR A 49 -11.82 0.88 3.21
C THR A 49 -13.30 1.19 2.95
N ALA A 50 -13.71 2.46 3.13
CA ALA A 50 -15.09 2.89 2.89
C ALA A 50 -15.50 2.69 1.43
N MET A 51 -14.61 2.99 0.47
CA MET A 51 -14.87 2.73 -0.95
C MET A 51 -15.04 1.24 -1.26
N MET A 52 -14.20 0.38 -0.68
CA MET A 52 -14.30 -1.07 -0.89
C MET A 52 -15.56 -1.65 -0.26
N GLU A 53 -15.95 -1.18 0.93
CA GLU A 53 -17.20 -1.57 1.56
C GLU A 53 -18.41 -1.11 0.75
N SER A 54 -18.44 0.14 0.25
CA SER A 54 -19.51 0.63 -0.62
C SER A 54 -19.64 -0.14 -1.94
N LYS A 55 -18.58 -0.82 -2.36
CA LYS A 55 -18.54 -1.73 -3.52
C LYS A 55 -18.84 -3.19 -3.16
N GLY A 56 -19.37 -3.44 -1.95
CA GLY A 56 -19.88 -4.73 -1.52
C GLY A 56 -18.86 -5.70 -0.93
N ALA A 57 -17.69 -5.24 -0.49
CA ALA A 57 -16.76 -6.11 0.22
C ALA A 57 -17.42 -6.74 1.45
N LYS A 58 -17.29 -8.06 1.60
CA LYS A 58 -17.90 -8.85 2.68
C LYS A 58 -17.20 -8.66 4.02
N LEU A 59 -15.87 -8.56 3.97
CA LEU A 59 -14.99 -8.32 5.11
C LEU A 59 -13.78 -7.55 4.63
N ILE A 60 -13.41 -6.51 5.36
CA ILE A 60 -12.15 -5.77 5.13
C ILE A 60 -11.37 -5.78 6.43
N ARG A 61 -10.21 -6.41 6.42
CA ARG A 61 -9.27 -6.41 7.54
C ARG A 61 -8.18 -5.40 7.26
N GLY A 62 -8.17 -4.29 7.99
CA GLY A 62 -7.20 -3.20 7.86
C GLY A 62 -6.19 -3.25 8.99
N ILE A 63 -4.90 -3.37 8.67
CA ILE A 63 -3.82 -3.39 9.67
C ILE A 63 -3.07 -2.05 9.59
N GLU A 64 -3.14 -1.25 10.67
CA GLU A 64 -2.55 0.08 10.74
C GLU A 64 -1.47 0.16 11.82
N GLY A 65 -0.26 0.56 11.43
CA GLY A 65 0.88 0.66 12.34
C GLY A 65 0.96 1.96 13.13
N ASN A 66 0.32 3.02 12.64
CA ASN A 66 0.31 4.34 13.28
C ASN A 66 -0.93 4.51 14.15
N ALA A 67 -0.75 4.73 15.46
CA ALA A 67 -1.85 4.84 16.41
C ALA A 67 -2.81 6.01 16.11
N ASP A 68 -2.30 7.15 15.63
CA ASP A 68 -3.13 8.30 15.28
C ASP A 68 -3.96 8.03 14.02
N ALA A 69 -3.38 7.33 13.04
CA ALA A 69 -4.08 6.89 11.84
C ALA A 69 -5.13 5.84 12.19
N TYR A 70 -4.79 4.87 13.04
CA TYR A 70 -5.73 3.87 13.53
C TYR A 70 -6.94 4.49 14.22
N LEU A 71 -6.73 5.49 15.11
CA LEU A 71 -7.84 6.22 15.74
C LEU A 71 -8.73 6.92 14.70
N ARG A 72 -8.14 7.49 13.65
CA ARG A 72 -8.93 8.08 12.53
C ARG A 72 -9.73 7.02 11.80
N CYS A 73 -9.18 5.81 11.58
CA CYS A 73 -9.94 4.70 11.00
C CYS A 73 -11.18 4.35 11.85
N LEU A 74 -11.04 4.31 13.18
CA LEU A 74 -12.17 4.05 14.08
C LEU A 74 -13.23 5.15 14.02
N VAL A 75 -12.81 6.42 14.00
CA VAL A 75 -13.71 7.56 13.87
C VAL A 75 -14.47 7.51 12.52
N VAL A 76 -13.76 7.30 11.41
CA VAL A 76 -14.38 7.19 10.09
C VAL A 76 -15.31 5.98 10.00
N LYS A 77 -14.93 4.84 10.58
CA LYS A 77 -15.79 3.66 10.67
C LYS A 77 -17.10 3.98 11.36
N GLU A 78 -17.07 4.70 12.48
CA GLU A 78 -18.27 5.08 13.21
C GLU A 78 -19.11 6.09 12.42
N LEU A 79 -18.49 7.15 11.91
CA LEU A 79 -19.18 8.19 11.14
C LEU A 79 -19.87 7.65 9.89
N LEU A 80 -19.22 6.77 9.13
CA LEU A 80 -19.74 6.16 7.91
C LEU A 80 -20.52 4.86 8.18
N ASN A 81 -20.63 4.44 9.46
CA ASN A 81 -21.33 3.22 9.87
C ASN A 81 -20.82 1.96 9.14
N LEU A 82 -19.49 1.85 8.95
CA LEU A 82 -18.87 0.73 8.23
C LEU A 82 -19.08 -0.58 9.01
N LYS A 83 -19.71 -1.57 8.38
CA LYS A 83 -20.07 -2.86 9.00
C LYS A 83 -19.11 -3.98 8.65
N ALA A 84 -18.54 -3.96 7.44
CA ALA A 84 -17.59 -4.96 6.96
C ALA A 84 -16.15 -4.70 7.45
N ALA A 85 -15.81 -3.45 7.80
CA ALA A 85 -14.46 -3.06 8.22
C ALA A 85 -14.11 -3.56 9.62
N ARG A 86 -12.90 -4.12 9.76
CA ARG A 86 -12.26 -4.50 11.03
C ARG A 86 -10.83 -3.97 11.03
N PHE A 87 -10.52 -3.08 11.95
CA PHE A 87 -9.19 -2.48 12.07
C PHE A 87 -8.42 -3.07 13.24
N GLU A 88 -7.13 -3.30 13.03
CA GLU A 88 -6.17 -3.74 14.04
C GLU A 88 -4.99 -2.77 14.08
N LEU A 89 -4.63 -2.34 15.28
CA LEU A 89 -3.40 -1.57 15.50
C LEU A 89 -2.23 -2.55 15.60
N GLY A 90 -1.28 -2.47 14.66
CA GLY A 90 -0.14 -3.37 14.68
C GLY A 90 0.71 -3.29 13.42
N ASN A 91 1.77 -4.08 13.44
CA ASN A 91 2.65 -4.24 12.30
C ASN A 91 2.09 -5.31 11.35
N PHE A 92 1.71 -4.94 10.16
CA PHE A 92 1.17 -5.88 9.16
C PHE A 92 2.19 -6.96 8.74
N VAL A 93 3.49 -6.73 8.89
CA VAL A 93 4.51 -7.77 8.62
C VAL A 93 4.38 -8.90 9.64
N ASP A 94 4.23 -8.58 10.92
CA ASP A 94 4.04 -9.58 11.97
C ASP A 94 2.69 -10.28 11.83
N PHE A 95 1.62 -9.54 11.53
CA PHE A 95 0.32 -10.12 11.20
C PHE A 95 0.40 -11.13 10.05
N LEU A 96 1.14 -10.81 8.99
CA LEU A 96 1.33 -11.69 7.84
C LEU A 96 2.17 -12.92 8.16
N ARG A 97 3.17 -12.79 9.04
CA ARG A 97 4.04 -13.91 9.46
C ARG A 97 3.31 -14.91 10.35
N GLU A 98 2.51 -14.42 11.29
CA GLU A 98 1.89 -15.23 12.33
C GLU A 98 0.57 -15.86 11.91
N GLY A 99 -0.16 -15.25 10.99
CA GLY A 99 -1.45 -15.73 10.54
C GLY A 99 -1.40 -16.68 9.36
N ASP A 100 -2.52 -17.35 9.10
CA ASP A 100 -2.74 -18.29 7.99
C ASP A 100 -3.99 -17.97 7.16
N GLU A 101 -4.79 -16.97 7.57
CA GLU A 101 -5.98 -16.54 6.85
C GLU A 101 -5.64 -16.07 5.45
N VAL A 102 -6.39 -16.55 4.44
CA VAL A 102 -6.25 -16.16 3.04
C VAL A 102 -7.39 -15.25 2.63
N PHE A 103 -7.06 -14.14 1.99
CA PHE A 103 -8.01 -13.14 1.51
C PHE A 103 -8.15 -13.20 -0.01
N ASP A 104 -9.33 -12.84 -0.51
CA ASP A 104 -9.56 -12.78 -1.96
C ASP A 104 -8.75 -11.66 -2.61
N ILE A 105 -8.65 -10.49 -1.94
CA ILE A 105 -7.91 -9.33 -2.45
C ILE A 105 -7.02 -8.75 -1.36
N GLY A 106 -5.75 -8.53 -1.66
CA GLY A 106 -4.85 -7.67 -0.89
C GLY A 106 -4.81 -6.26 -1.49
N VAL A 107 -4.75 -5.24 -0.63
CA VAL A 107 -4.58 -3.84 -1.03
C VAL A 107 -3.40 -3.25 -0.28
N ALA A 108 -2.36 -2.86 -1.02
CA ALA A 108 -1.14 -2.23 -0.52
C ALA A 108 -0.90 -0.90 -1.24
N SER A 109 -1.78 0.08 -0.97
CA SER A 109 -1.74 1.41 -1.59
C SER A 109 -0.89 2.36 -0.76
N GLY A 110 0.32 2.66 -1.21
CA GLY A 110 1.23 3.55 -0.50
C GLY A 110 2.07 2.87 0.60
N VAL A 111 2.37 1.59 0.45
CA VAL A 111 3.00 0.77 1.49
C VAL A 111 4.43 0.36 1.15
N PHE A 112 4.68 -0.21 -0.02
CA PHE A 112 5.96 -0.85 -0.35
C PHE A 112 7.17 0.08 -0.23
N TYR A 113 7.03 1.31 -0.67
CA TYR A 113 8.11 2.31 -0.60
C TYR A 113 8.42 2.79 0.84
N HIS A 114 7.67 2.34 1.84
CA HIS A 114 7.97 2.55 3.25
C HIS A 114 8.68 1.36 3.92
N MET A 115 8.87 0.27 3.19
CA MET A 115 9.45 -0.95 3.74
C MET A 115 10.97 -0.89 3.84
N LYS A 116 11.53 -1.53 4.88
CA LYS A 116 12.96 -1.85 4.95
C LYS A 116 13.33 -3.04 4.08
N ASN A 117 12.43 -4.02 4.00
CA ASN A 117 12.57 -5.22 3.17
C ASN A 117 11.29 -5.43 2.36
N PRO A 118 11.14 -4.75 1.21
CA PRO A 118 9.95 -4.88 0.37
C PRO A 118 9.76 -6.29 -0.21
N VAL A 119 10.84 -7.03 -0.44
CA VAL A 119 10.77 -8.40 -0.98
C VAL A 119 10.21 -9.37 0.04
N GLU A 120 10.48 -9.18 1.33
CA GLU A 120 9.84 -9.95 2.40
C GLU A 120 8.31 -9.73 2.39
N LEU A 121 7.86 -8.48 2.22
CA LEU A 121 6.43 -8.19 2.13
C LEU A 121 5.78 -8.89 0.94
N ILE A 122 6.44 -8.92 -0.23
CA ILE A 122 5.97 -9.67 -1.40
C ILE A 122 5.81 -11.16 -1.07
N GLU A 123 6.82 -11.75 -0.46
CA GLU A 123 6.83 -13.17 -0.08
C GLU A 123 5.70 -13.49 0.92
N LEU A 124 5.51 -12.67 1.93
CA LEU A 124 4.45 -12.85 2.91
C LEU A 124 3.05 -12.72 2.29
N LEU A 125 2.83 -11.72 1.44
CA LEU A 125 1.56 -11.54 0.73
C LEU A 125 1.27 -12.71 -0.21
N SER A 126 2.30 -13.33 -0.80
CA SER A 126 2.11 -14.49 -1.69
C SER A 126 1.49 -15.71 -1.00
N ARG A 127 1.45 -15.74 0.31
CA ARG A 127 0.82 -16.80 1.10
C ARG A 127 -0.60 -16.44 1.55
N ARG A 128 -0.99 -15.18 1.44
CA ARG A 128 -2.15 -14.63 2.15
C ARG A 128 -3.22 -14.02 1.24
N VAL A 129 -2.91 -13.75 -0.05
CA VAL A 129 -3.87 -13.10 -0.94
C VAL A 129 -3.92 -13.78 -2.31
N LYS A 130 -5.14 -13.92 -2.88
CA LYS A 130 -5.35 -14.47 -4.23
C LYS A 130 -5.11 -13.44 -5.32
N SER A 131 -5.51 -12.20 -5.08
CA SER A 131 -5.23 -11.05 -5.94
C SER A 131 -4.61 -9.93 -5.12
N LEU A 132 -3.75 -9.10 -5.71
CA LEU A 132 -3.07 -8.03 -5.00
C LEU A 132 -3.07 -6.75 -5.84
N PHE A 133 -3.61 -5.67 -5.26
CA PHE A 133 -3.41 -4.32 -5.76
C PHE A 133 -2.25 -3.66 -5.03
N VAL A 134 -1.31 -3.08 -5.80
CA VAL A 134 -0.20 -2.28 -5.28
C VAL A 134 -0.18 -0.93 -5.96
N TRP A 135 -0.09 0.14 -5.16
CA TRP A 135 0.40 1.43 -5.62
C TRP A 135 1.66 1.77 -4.82
N THR A 136 2.77 2.02 -5.53
CA THR A 136 4.05 2.28 -4.87
C THR A 136 4.96 3.15 -5.71
N HIS A 137 5.85 3.89 -5.04
CA HIS A 137 7.03 4.47 -5.68
C HIS A 137 8.07 3.40 -5.96
N TYR A 138 8.89 3.64 -6.97
CA TYR A 138 10.05 2.83 -7.33
C TYR A 138 11.27 3.71 -7.61
N TYR A 139 12.46 3.14 -7.54
CA TYR A 139 13.68 3.85 -7.94
C TYR A 139 13.87 3.74 -9.46
N ASP A 140 14.17 4.87 -10.07
CA ASP A 140 14.60 5.00 -11.45
C ASP A 140 15.62 6.12 -11.50
N ALA A 141 16.85 5.81 -11.94
CA ALA A 141 17.94 6.75 -11.87
C ALA A 141 17.67 8.04 -12.64
N GLU A 142 17.12 7.96 -13.86
CA GLU A 142 16.87 9.13 -14.71
C GLU A 142 15.74 10.00 -14.12
N LEU A 143 14.64 9.39 -13.71
CA LEU A 143 13.47 10.09 -13.16
C LEU A 143 13.74 10.68 -11.76
N VAL A 144 14.56 10.01 -10.97
CA VAL A 144 14.98 10.49 -9.64
C VAL A 144 15.97 11.64 -9.78
N GLU A 145 16.99 11.53 -10.65
CA GLU A 145 17.97 12.59 -10.90
C GLU A 145 17.31 13.88 -11.43
N ALA A 146 16.23 13.78 -12.18
CA ALA A 146 15.47 14.93 -12.68
C ALA A 146 14.75 15.73 -11.57
N LYS A 147 14.62 15.17 -10.35
CA LYS A 147 13.87 15.77 -9.23
C LYS A 147 14.76 15.93 -8.00
N GLU A 148 15.44 17.06 -7.86
CA GLU A 148 16.40 17.33 -6.77
C GLU A 148 15.83 17.04 -5.37
N HIS A 149 14.56 17.41 -5.12
CA HIS A 149 13.90 17.19 -3.82
C HIS A 149 13.60 15.72 -3.52
N VAL A 150 13.69 14.83 -4.53
CA VAL A 150 13.60 13.37 -4.37
C VAL A 150 15.00 12.80 -4.30
N ARG A 151 15.89 13.18 -5.23
CA ARG A 151 17.28 12.72 -5.33
C ARG A 151 18.04 12.89 -4.01
N CYS A 152 17.95 14.06 -3.38
CA CYS A 152 18.69 14.36 -2.15
C CYS A 152 18.31 13.46 -0.95
N LYS A 153 17.26 12.67 -1.05
CA LYS A 153 16.83 11.71 -0.01
C LYS A 153 17.48 10.34 -0.15
N PHE A 154 18.11 10.05 -1.31
CA PHE A 154 18.82 8.78 -1.53
C PHE A 154 20.26 8.91 -1.07
N SER A 155 20.73 7.91 -0.30
CA SER A 155 22.08 7.92 0.29
C SER A 155 22.97 6.77 -0.19
N GLY A 156 22.47 5.87 -1.03
CA GLY A 156 23.22 4.75 -1.59
C GLY A 156 22.37 3.55 -1.91
N SER A 157 23.02 2.51 -2.43
CA SER A 157 22.38 1.25 -2.79
C SER A 157 23.26 0.06 -2.43
N TRP A 158 22.65 -1.11 -2.25
CA TRP A 158 23.34 -2.38 -2.01
C TRP A 158 22.52 -3.56 -2.49
N THR A 159 23.19 -4.68 -2.75
CA THR A 159 22.52 -5.95 -3.02
C THR A 159 22.07 -6.60 -1.72
N ALA A 160 20.81 -7.01 -1.69
CA ALA A 160 20.19 -7.79 -0.62
C ALA A 160 19.70 -9.13 -1.18
N SER A 161 19.42 -10.08 -0.30
CA SER A 161 18.83 -11.36 -0.67
C SER A 161 17.72 -11.75 0.31
N HIS A 162 16.61 -12.26 -0.23
CA HIS A 162 15.50 -12.81 0.57
C HIS A 162 15.02 -14.13 -0.05
N LYS A 163 15.10 -15.23 0.70
CA LYS A 163 14.66 -16.56 0.23
C LYS A 163 15.27 -16.97 -1.13
N GLY A 164 16.53 -16.59 -1.37
CA GLY A 164 17.23 -16.89 -2.62
C GLY A 164 17.00 -15.89 -3.77
N PHE A 165 16.15 -14.89 -3.59
CA PHE A 165 15.97 -13.80 -4.54
C PHE A 165 16.93 -12.66 -4.23
N GLU A 166 17.91 -12.43 -5.10
CA GLU A 166 18.85 -11.30 -5.02
C GLU A 166 18.23 -10.05 -5.69
N HIS A 167 18.39 -8.89 -5.05
CA HIS A 167 17.84 -7.63 -5.52
C HIS A 167 18.65 -6.43 -5.00
N CYS A 168 18.56 -5.30 -5.69
CA CYS A 168 19.14 -4.03 -5.25
C CYS A 168 18.14 -3.24 -4.41
N LEU A 169 18.63 -2.62 -3.34
CA LEU A 169 17.88 -1.70 -2.50
C LEU A 169 18.52 -0.32 -2.51
N HIS A 170 17.72 0.72 -2.67
CA HIS A 170 18.14 2.11 -2.66
C HIS A 170 17.64 2.78 -1.38
N ALA A 171 18.58 3.20 -0.52
CA ALA A 171 18.27 3.81 0.77
C ALA A 171 17.62 5.18 0.61
N TYR A 172 16.41 5.35 1.13
CA TYR A 172 15.65 6.60 1.13
C TYR A 172 15.42 7.10 2.54
N GLY A 173 15.93 8.28 2.86
CA GLY A 173 15.79 8.92 4.17
C GLY A 173 14.61 9.89 4.21
N TYR A 174 13.84 9.86 5.28
CA TYR A 174 12.71 10.78 5.46
C TYR A 174 13.16 12.18 5.91
N GLY A 175 14.30 12.28 6.61
CA GLY A 175 14.83 13.56 7.07
C GLY A 175 13.82 14.40 7.85
N ALA A 176 13.64 15.65 7.48
CA ALA A 176 12.72 16.57 8.16
C ALA A 176 11.23 16.14 8.10
N ALA A 177 10.86 15.23 7.21
CA ALA A 177 9.48 14.74 7.13
C ALA A 177 9.05 13.97 8.40
N LEU A 178 10.00 13.42 9.17
CA LEU A 178 9.73 12.72 10.42
C LEU A 178 9.06 13.60 11.47
N SER A 179 9.33 14.90 11.46
CA SER A 179 8.73 15.87 12.41
C SER A 179 7.40 16.45 11.93
N TRP A 180 6.95 16.10 10.73
CA TRP A 180 5.68 16.57 10.22
C TRP A 180 4.51 15.78 10.82
N LYS A 181 3.49 16.47 11.35
CA LYS A 181 2.30 15.83 11.96
C LYS A 181 1.51 14.91 11.02
N GLY A 182 1.64 15.08 9.72
CA GLY A 182 1.01 14.24 8.71
C GLY A 182 1.87 13.07 8.24
N PHE A 183 3.04 12.84 8.86
CA PHE A 183 3.91 11.74 8.49
C PHE A 183 3.25 10.38 8.77
N CYS A 184 3.24 9.51 7.76
CA CYS A 184 2.61 8.19 7.81
C CYS A 184 3.55 7.07 7.31
N GLY A 185 4.85 7.32 7.24
CA GLY A 185 5.87 6.43 6.66
C GLY A 185 6.35 5.29 7.57
N GLY A 186 5.56 4.88 8.56
CA GLY A 186 5.93 3.79 9.48
C GLY A 186 6.87 4.24 10.61
N GLY A 187 7.41 3.28 11.37
CA GLY A 187 8.20 3.51 12.59
C GLY A 187 9.72 3.67 12.37
N SER A 188 10.20 3.78 11.13
CA SER A 188 11.62 3.87 10.80
C SER A 188 11.99 5.24 10.24
N GLU A 189 13.23 5.70 10.48
CA GLU A 189 13.77 6.96 9.94
C GLU A 189 14.04 6.92 8.43
N SER A 190 14.05 5.74 7.84
CA SER A 190 14.30 5.51 6.42
C SER A 190 13.62 4.23 5.93
N CYS A 191 13.52 4.11 4.63
CA CYS A 191 13.00 2.94 3.92
C CYS A 191 13.91 2.59 2.74
N ASN A 192 13.55 1.57 1.98
CA ASN A 192 14.32 1.17 0.81
C ASN A 192 13.40 1.05 -0.41
N TRP A 193 13.80 1.70 -1.49
CA TRP A 193 13.10 1.60 -2.76
C TRP A 193 13.78 0.54 -3.64
N MET A 194 12.98 -0.13 -4.44
CA MET A 194 13.44 -1.07 -5.47
C MET A 194 13.31 -0.41 -6.85
N GLU A 195 14.14 -0.85 -7.78
CA GLU A 195 13.89 -0.58 -9.20
C GLU A 195 12.65 -1.34 -9.67
N LYS A 196 11.85 -0.72 -10.56
CA LYS A 196 10.62 -1.35 -11.05
C LYS A 196 10.86 -2.73 -11.67
N PRO A 197 11.85 -2.95 -12.57
CA PRO A 197 12.08 -4.27 -13.15
C PRO A 197 12.39 -5.35 -12.10
N GLU A 198 13.14 -5.01 -11.06
CA GLU A 198 13.45 -5.95 -9.97
C GLU A 198 12.22 -6.25 -9.10
N MET A 199 11.41 -5.25 -8.83
CA MET A 199 10.16 -5.43 -8.09
C MET A 199 9.20 -6.36 -8.86
N LEU A 200 9.04 -6.19 -10.18
CA LEU A 200 8.22 -7.07 -11.00
C LEU A 200 8.75 -8.51 -10.99
N ARG A 201 10.07 -8.71 -11.13
CA ARG A 201 10.70 -10.03 -11.01
C ARG A 201 10.50 -10.66 -9.63
N ALA A 202 10.49 -9.86 -8.55
CA ALA A 202 10.22 -10.35 -7.21
C ALA A 202 8.79 -10.87 -7.08
N PHE A 203 7.80 -10.15 -7.61
CA PHE A 203 6.41 -10.63 -7.64
C PHE A 203 6.28 -11.95 -8.38
N GLU A 204 6.89 -12.07 -9.57
CA GLU A 204 6.89 -13.32 -10.35
C GLU A 204 7.59 -14.47 -9.62
N TYR A 205 8.75 -14.23 -9.02
CA TYR A 205 9.51 -15.22 -8.25
C TYR A 205 8.71 -15.81 -7.10
N PHE A 206 7.92 -14.99 -6.41
CA PHE A 206 7.06 -15.45 -5.31
C PHE A 206 5.71 -15.98 -5.76
N GLY A 207 5.40 -15.97 -7.06
CA GLY A 207 4.24 -16.68 -7.66
C GLY A 207 3.09 -15.78 -8.05
N PHE A 208 3.29 -14.47 -8.09
CA PHE A 208 2.31 -13.56 -8.69
C PHE A 208 2.49 -13.46 -10.21
N GLU A 209 1.41 -13.19 -10.90
CA GLU A 209 1.35 -12.80 -12.29
C GLU A 209 0.82 -11.39 -12.39
N ILE A 210 1.47 -10.55 -13.20
CA ILE A 210 1.03 -9.18 -13.44
C ILE A 210 -0.12 -9.22 -14.45
N VAL A 211 -1.30 -8.78 -14.00
CA VAL A 211 -2.51 -8.73 -14.83
C VAL A 211 -2.57 -7.40 -15.59
N GLU A 212 -2.30 -6.31 -14.89
CA GLU A 212 -2.31 -4.97 -15.45
C GLU A 212 -1.33 -4.06 -14.73
N GLU A 213 -0.71 -3.15 -15.46
CA GLU A 213 0.24 -2.15 -14.97
C GLU A 213 -0.15 -0.76 -15.48
N LYS A 214 -0.06 0.26 -14.61
CA LYS A 214 -0.18 1.66 -14.99
C LYS A 214 0.96 2.47 -14.40
N LEU A 215 1.68 3.22 -15.23
CA LEU A 215 2.80 4.07 -14.83
C LEU A 215 2.33 5.48 -14.47
N GLU A 216 3.00 6.06 -13.50
CA GLU A 216 2.84 7.43 -13.02
C GLU A 216 4.24 8.05 -12.83
N ALA A 217 4.96 8.21 -13.94
CA ALA A 217 6.37 8.64 -13.94
C ALA A 217 6.57 10.05 -13.39
N ASP A 218 5.59 10.94 -13.59
CA ASP A 218 5.67 12.36 -13.22
C ASP A 218 5.15 12.67 -11.82
N HIS A 219 4.85 11.66 -11.00
CA HIS A 219 4.36 11.90 -9.65
C HIS A 219 5.36 12.75 -8.84
N VAL A 220 4.84 13.74 -8.10
CA VAL A 220 5.64 14.78 -7.42
C VAL A 220 6.67 14.21 -6.43
N HIS A 221 6.38 13.08 -5.79
CA HIS A 221 7.25 12.44 -4.81
C HIS A 221 8.18 11.35 -5.38
N GLY A 222 8.31 11.28 -6.70
CA GLY A 222 9.08 10.27 -7.41
C GLY A 222 8.20 9.36 -8.26
N PRO A 223 8.76 8.62 -9.22
CA PRO A 223 7.98 7.77 -10.11
C PRO A 223 7.19 6.73 -9.31
N ALA A 224 5.98 6.44 -9.76
CA ALA A 224 5.09 5.48 -9.13
C ALA A 224 4.48 4.51 -10.15
N VAL A 225 4.02 3.37 -9.65
CA VAL A 225 3.38 2.32 -10.45
C VAL A 225 2.16 1.78 -9.72
N TRP A 226 1.13 1.49 -10.48
CA TRP A 226 -0.05 0.74 -10.08
C TRP A 226 0.08 -0.66 -10.67
N LEU A 227 -0.08 -1.67 -9.84
CA LEU A 227 0.01 -3.07 -10.26
C LEU A 227 -1.23 -3.81 -9.78
N ALA A 228 -1.84 -4.55 -10.68
CA ALA A 228 -2.81 -5.57 -10.36
C ALA A 228 -2.19 -6.95 -10.63
N LEU A 229 -2.20 -7.81 -9.64
CA LEU A 229 -1.53 -9.10 -9.68
C LEU A 229 -2.49 -10.22 -9.26
N THR A 230 -2.30 -11.40 -9.85
CA THR A 230 -3.00 -12.64 -9.45
C THR A 230 -1.97 -13.65 -8.94
N ASN A 231 -2.31 -14.33 -7.88
CA ASN A 231 -1.44 -15.33 -7.25
C ASN A 231 -1.69 -16.71 -7.84
N LYS A 232 -0.75 -17.25 -8.60
CA LYS A 232 -0.83 -18.57 -9.24
C LYS A 232 -0.89 -19.74 -8.25
N LYS A 233 -0.51 -19.53 -6.98
CA LYS A 233 -0.48 -20.58 -5.95
C LYS A 233 -1.80 -20.69 -5.19
N LEU A 234 -2.63 -19.63 -5.21
CA LEU A 234 -3.88 -19.53 -4.45
C LEU A 234 -5.12 -19.30 -5.33
N ALA A 235 -4.92 -19.22 -6.65
CA ALA A 235 -5.99 -19.02 -7.64
C ALA A 235 -6.83 -20.29 -7.83
#